data_c0bad1d1fc5c567f7feea9686bd16454
#
_entry.id   c0bad1d1fc5c567f7feea9686bd16454
#
_cell.length_a   1.000
_cell.length_b   1.000
_cell.length_c   1.000
_cell.angle_alpha   90.00
_cell.angle_beta   90.00
_cell.angle_gamma   90.00
#
_symmetry.space_group_name_H-M   'P 1'
#
loop_
_entity.id
_entity.type
_entity.pdbx_description
1 polymer ?
#
loop_
_entity_poly.entity_id
_entity_poly.type
_entity_poly.pdbx_seq_one_letter_code
_entity_poly.pdbx_strand_id
1 'polypeptide(L)'
;GWTGPRVVDGQKIEGSFRAHQVPMSMEKPEHLDQLREWLLSYKPEELFNEDGSVKQEIVDMAPKGNARMGANPHANGGLLLKDLRLPDFREYGVKDVVPGETQAQDMIELGAYVRDIFTLNKENKNFRIFGPDESMSNRLYHAFEVENRPWNANMYSDDDNLALDGRIMDGMLSEHMCEAWLEAYLLTGRHGFFASYEAFIRVVDSMAAQHAKWLKVTNQLSWRQPIASLNFILTSNVWQQDHNGFTH
;
A
#
# COMPACT_ATOMS: atom_id res chain seq x y z
N GLY A 1 10.31 -15.81 -13.73
CA GLY A 1 10.66 -16.90 -14.63
C GLY A 1 11.98 -16.65 -15.34
N TRP A 2 12.53 -17.67 -15.99
CA TRP A 2 13.74 -17.54 -16.81
C TRP A 2 13.41 -16.78 -18.11
N THR A 3 14.19 -15.76 -18.41
CA THR A 3 14.16 -14.99 -19.66
C THR A 3 15.52 -15.15 -20.36
N GLY A 4 15.66 -16.15 -21.18
CA GLY A 4 16.91 -16.50 -21.86
C GLY A 4 16.79 -17.79 -22.65
N PRO A 5 17.89 -18.26 -23.27
CA PRO A 5 17.93 -19.51 -23.99
C PRO A 5 17.47 -20.70 -23.15
N ARG A 6 16.72 -21.62 -23.76
CA ARG A 6 16.15 -22.78 -23.07
C ARG A 6 17.21 -23.82 -22.65
N VAL A 7 18.28 -23.87 -23.38
CA VAL A 7 19.40 -24.77 -23.15
C VAL A 7 20.69 -23.97 -23.21
N VAL A 8 21.59 -24.18 -22.27
CA VAL A 8 22.93 -23.58 -22.22
C VAL A 8 23.96 -24.69 -21.89
N ASP A 9 25.06 -24.77 -22.60
CA ASP A 9 26.09 -25.78 -22.43
C ASP A 9 25.50 -27.23 -22.45
N GLY A 10 24.49 -27.46 -23.31
CA GLY A 10 23.81 -28.76 -23.40
C GLY A 10 22.85 -29.06 -22.23
N GLN A 11 22.70 -28.18 -21.27
CA GLN A 11 21.84 -28.35 -20.09
C GLN A 11 20.51 -27.60 -20.25
N LYS A 12 19.41 -28.27 -19.94
CA LYS A 12 18.09 -27.64 -19.89
C LYS A 12 18.04 -26.60 -18.75
N ILE A 13 17.71 -25.35 -19.08
CA ILE A 13 17.58 -24.24 -18.13
C ILE A 13 16.11 -24.00 -17.83
N GLU A 14 15.29 -23.75 -18.84
CA GLU A 14 13.87 -23.43 -18.66
C GLU A 14 13.14 -24.57 -17.93
N GLY A 15 12.40 -24.20 -16.88
CA GLY A 15 11.65 -25.15 -16.05
C GLY A 15 12.52 -26.07 -15.19
N SER A 16 13.78 -25.71 -14.95
CA SER A 16 14.69 -26.43 -14.06
C SER A 16 15.24 -25.50 -12.97
N PHE A 17 15.85 -26.08 -11.92
CA PHE A 17 16.52 -25.32 -10.86
C PHE A 17 17.65 -24.44 -11.39
N ARG A 18 18.21 -24.77 -12.55
CA ARG A 18 19.30 -24.01 -13.18
C ARG A 18 18.89 -22.61 -13.59
N ALA A 19 17.58 -22.38 -13.80
CA ALA A 19 17.06 -21.04 -14.07
C ALA A 19 17.23 -20.06 -12.90
N HIS A 20 17.45 -20.57 -11.70
CA HIS A 20 17.74 -19.75 -10.51
C HIS A 20 19.23 -19.37 -10.39
N GLN A 21 20.09 -20.12 -11.03
CA GLN A 21 21.52 -19.85 -11.11
C GLN A 21 21.80 -18.84 -12.24
N VAL A 22 23.05 -18.41 -12.37
CA VAL A 22 23.50 -17.60 -13.51
C VAL A 22 24.06 -18.55 -14.57
N PRO A 23 23.21 -19.10 -15.48
CA PRO A 23 23.61 -20.18 -16.37
C PRO A 23 24.44 -19.73 -17.57
N MET A 24 24.62 -18.40 -17.74
CA MET A 24 25.39 -17.84 -18.85
C MET A 24 26.45 -16.87 -18.32
N SER A 25 27.60 -16.84 -18.97
CA SER A 25 28.66 -15.87 -18.72
C SER A 25 28.93 -15.06 -19.98
N MET A 26 28.92 -13.73 -19.87
CA MET A 26 29.25 -12.84 -21.00
C MET A 26 30.75 -12.83 -21.33
N GLU A 27 31.58 -13.45 -20.51
CA GLU A 27 33.00 -13.68 -20.80
C GLU A 27 33.24 -14.82 -21.80
N LYS A 28 32.21 -15.65 -22.05
CA LYS A 28 32.25 -16.75 -23.03
C LYS A 28 31.63 -16.28 -24.34
N PRO A 29 32.39 -16.21 -25.45
CA PRO A 29 31.85 -15.79 -26.75
C PRO A 29 30.63 -16.57 -27.20
N GLU A 30 30.63 -17.89 -26.95
CA GLU A 30 29.55 -18.81 -27.31
C GLU A 30 28.23 -18.45 -26.58
N HIS A 31 28.32 -18.05 -25.34
CA HIS A 31 27.14 -17.60 -24.57
C HIS A 31 26.63 -16.26 -25.07
N LEU A 32 27.53 -15.36 -25.45
CA LEU A 32 27.15 -14.05 -26.00
C LEU A 32 26.43 -14.22 -27.35
N ASP A 33 26.97 -15.10 -28.23
CA ASP A 33 26.34 -15.38 -29.51
C ASP A 33 24.96 -16.04 -29.31
N GLN A 34 24.86 -17.01 -28.42
CA GLN A 34 23.61 -17.68 -28.10
C GLN A 34 22.58 -16.69 -27.54
N LEU A 35 22.99 -15.76 -26.67
CA LEU A 35 22.12 -14.72 -26.12
C LEU A 35 21.65 -13.75 -27.23
N ARG A 36 22.56 -13.36 -28.13
CA ARG A 36 22.25 -12.54 -29.30
C ARG A 36 21.20 -13.19 -30.20
N GLU A 37 21.40 -14.48 -30.55
CA GLU A 37 20.44 -15.23 -31.36
C GLU A 37 19.07 -15.33 -30.66
N TRP A 38 19.07 -15.58 -29.36
CA TRP A 38 17.84 -15.63 -28.59
C TRP A 38 17.11 -14.29 -28.59
N LEU A 39 17.82 -13.17 -28.39
CA LEU A 39 17.24 -11.82 -28.45
C LEU A 39 16.70 -11.50 -29.85
N LEU A 40 17.42 -11.86 -30.91
CA LEU A 40 16.97 -11.66 -32.30
C LEU A 40 15.72 -12.49 -32.64
N SER A 41 15.49 -13.62 -31.93
CA SER A 41 14.28 -14.44 -32.13
C SER A 41 12.98 -13.69 -31.75
N TYR A 42 13.07 -12.60 -30.98
CA TYR A 42 11.95 -11.69 -30.68
C TYR A 42 11.66 -10.68 -31.79
N LYS A 43 12.45 -10.70 -32.87
CA LYS A 43 12.30 -9.81 -34.03
C LYS A 43 12.24 -8.32 -33.63
N PRO A 44 13.30 -7.80 -33.01
CA PRO A 44 13.33 -6.40 -32.55
C PRO A 44 13.06 -5.41 -33.68
N GLU A 45 13.34 -5.76 -34.93
CA GLU A 45 13.04 -4.97 -36.11
C GLU A 45 11.52 -4.72 -36.32
N GLU A 46 10.65 -5.49 -35.70
CA GLU A 46 9.20 -5.23 -35.73
C GLU A 46 8.83 -4.07 -34.81
N LEU A 47 9.64 -3.78 -33.76
CA LEU A 47 9.36 -2.78 -32.72
C LEU A 47 10.27 -1.55 -32.80
N PHE A 48 11.48 -1.70 -33.33
CA PHE A 48 12.52 -0.68 -33.32
C PHE A 48 13.00 -0.37 -34.73
N ASN A 49 13.43 0.87 -34.91
CA ASN A 49 14.13 1.34 -36.11
C ASN A 49 15.62 0.91 -36.07
N GLU A 50 16.34 1.08 -37.17
CA GLU A 50 17.78 0.74 -37.27
C GLU A 50 18.65 1.54 -36.28
N ASP A 51 18.24 2.73 -35.89
CA ASP A 51 18.90 3.60 -34.91
C ASP A 51 18.58 3.21 -33.44
N GLY A 52 17.78 2.17 -33.23
CA GLY A 52 17.34 1.72 -31.92
C GLY A 52 16.16 2.52 -31.33
N SER A 53 15.64 3.51 -32.01
CA SER A 53 14.43 4.22 -31.59
C SER A 53 13.20 3.32 -31.77
N VAL A 54 12.19 3.51 -30.89
CA VAL A 54 10.92 2.80 -31.02
C VAL A 54 10.15 3.29 -32.23
N LYS A 55 9.57 2.38 -33.02
CA LYS A 55 8.75 2.76 -34.19
C LYS A 55 7.59 3.65 -33.77
N GLN A 56 7.27 4.65 -34.62
CA GLN A 56 6.26 5.64 -34.29
C GLN A 56 4.87 5.03 -34.05
N GLU A 57 4.50 3.96 -34.73
CA GLU A 57 3.24 3.26 -34.54
C GLU A 57 3.10 2.69 -33.12
N ILE A 58 4.20 2.23 -32.52
CA ILE A 58 4.23 1.76 -31.14
C ILE A 58 4.14 2.94 -30.16
N VAL A 59 4.86 4.02 -30.43
CA VAL A 59 4.80 5.25 -29.62
C VAL A 59 3.38 5.84 -29.64
N ASP A 60 2.70 5.75 -30.76
CA ASP A 60 1.33 6.28 -30.91
C ASP A 60 0.27 5.50 -30.13
N MET A 61 0.56 4.24 -29.79
CA MET A 61 -0.28 3.42 -28.89
C MET A 61 -0.21 3.89 -27.43
N ALA A 62 0.85 4.59 -27.04
CA ALA A 62 1.02 5.07 -25.67
C ALA A 62 0.01 6.18 -25.32
N PRO A 63 -0.56 6.18 -24.12
CA PRO A 63 -1.45 7.26 -23.68
C PRO A 63 -0.77 8.62 -23.76
N LYS A 64 -1.50 9.63 -24.24
CA LYS A 64 -0.99 11.01 -24.42
C LYS A 64 -1.71 11.99 -23.48
N GLY A 65 -1.04 13.08 -23.14
CA GLY A 65 -1.60 14.15 -22.32
C GLY A 65 -2.13 13.63 -20.97
N ASN A 66 -3.34 13.97 -20.63
CA ASN A 66 -3.99 13.59 -19.35
C ASN A 66 -4.37 12.11 -19.25
N ALA A 67 -4.28 11.33 -20.32
CA ALA A 67 -4.48 9.89 -20.27
C ALA A 67 -3.28 9.12 -19.71
N ARG A 68 -2.11 9.77 -19.60
CA ARG A 68 -0.92 9.15 -18.98
C ARG A 68 -1.12 8.99 -17.49
N MET A 69 -0.69 7.86 -16.92
CA MET A 69 -0.73 7.63 -15.49
C MET A 69 -0.05 8.76 -14.70
N GLY A 70 1.14 9.21 -15.13
CA GLY A 70 1.88 10.29 -14.48
C GLY A 70 1.21 11.67 -14.56
N ALA A 71 0.20 11.87 -15.41
CA ALA A 71 -0.60 13.09 -15.45
C ALA A 71 -1.81 13.04 -14.52
N ASN A 72 -2.18 11.85 -14.00
CA ASN A 72 -3.28 11.71 -13.04
C ASN A 72 -2.80 12.16 -11.66
N PRO A 73 -3.45 13.15 -11.00
CA PRO A 73 -3.02 13.64 -9.69
C PRO A 73 -3.08 12.56 -8.60
N HIS A 74 -3.91 11.54 -8.73
CA HIS A 74 -3.95 10.41 -7.80
C HIS A 74 -2.74 9.48 -7.91
N ALA A 75 -2.08 9.43 -9.06
CA ALA A 75 -0.91 8.60 -9.30
C ALA A 75 0.40 9.39 -9.33
N ASN A 76 0.32 10.72 -9.31
CA ASN A 76 1.48 11.58 -9.49
C ASN A 76 2.02 12.11 -8.16
N GLY A 77 2.88 11.29 -7.53
CA GLY A 77 3.91 11.76 -6.61
C GLY A 77 3.53 12.76 -5.53
N GLY A 78 2.35 12.64 -4.92
CA GLY A 78 1.98 13.51 -3.81
C GLY A 78 1.32 14.83 -4.22
N LEU A 79 0.87 15.00 -5.45
CA LEU A 79 0.14 16.21 -5.88
C LEU A 79 -1.15 16.48 -5.09
N LEU A 80 -1.71 15.45 -4.46
CA LEU A 80 -2.87 15.58 -3.58
C LEU A 80 -2.50 15.85 -2.12
N LEU A 81 -1.22 16.08 -1.83
CA LEU A 81 -0.77 16.41 -0.47
C LEU A 81 -1.45 17.69 0.01
N LYS A 82 -2.17 17.54 1.10
CA LYS A 82 -2.75 18.65 1.87
C LYS A 82 -2.55 18.33 3.35
N ASP A 83 -2.26 19.34 4.13
CA ASP A 83 -2.12 19.19 5.57
C ASP A 83 -3.38 18.56 6.16
N LEU A 84 -3.17 17.61 7.05
CA LEU A 84 -4.25 17.01 7.82
C LEU A 84 -4.63 17.97 8.95
N ARG A 85 -5.90 18.35 8.98
CA ARG A 85 -6.45 19.14 10.07
C ARG A 85 -6.68 18.22 11.26
N LEU A 86 -6.04 18.52 12.38
CA LEU A 86 -6.12 17.73 13.60
C LEU A 86 -6.85 18.51 14.68
N PRO A 87 -7.70 17.86 15.49
CA PRO A 87 -8.25 18.47 16.69
C PRO A 87 -7.15 18.60 17.76
N ASP A 88 -7.37 19.40 18.81
CA ASP A 88 -6.44 19.44 19.94
C ASP A 88 -6.55 18.14 20.75
N PHE A 89 -5.50 17.32 20.71
CA PHE A 89 -5.48 16.03 21.39
C PHE A 89 -5.69 16.12 22.91
N ARG A 90 -5.40 17.29 23.52
CA ARG A 90 -5.59 17.50 24.96
C ARG A 90 -7.04 17.44 25.39
N GLU A 91 -7.98 17.69 24.46
CA GLU A 91 -9.41 17.59 24.74
C GLU A 91 -9.92 16.16 24.94
N TYR A 92 -9.11 15.17 24.49
CA TYR A 92 -9.43 13.74 24.59
C TYR A 92 -8.75 13.06 25.78
N GLY A 93 -8.01 13.81 26.59
CA GLY A 93 -7.43 13.26 27.82
C GLY A 93 -8.50 12.89 28.84
N VAL A 94 -8.33 11.75 29.50
CA VAL A 94 -9.22 11.33 30.60
C VAL A 94 -9.18 12.39 31.71
N LYS A 95 -10.35 12.93 32.05
CA LYS A 95 -10.49 14.00 33.05
C LYS A 95 -10.88 13.39 34.39
N ASP A 96 -10.63 14.16 35.46
CA ASP A 96 -11.06 13.80 36.82
C ASP A 96 -10.60 12.41 37.29
N VAL A 97 -9.34 12.08 37.00
CA VAL A 97 -8.76 10.79 37.32
C VAL A 97 -8.64 10.60 38.83
N VAL A 98 -9.34 9.58 39.37
CA VAL A 98 -9.21 9.14 40.75
C VAL A 98 -8.44 7.82 40.76
N PRO A 99 -7.23 7.78 41.33
CA PRO A 99 -6.40 6.56 41.35
C PRO A 99 -7.13 5.37 41.96
N GLY A 100 -7.17 4.25 41.23
CA GLY A 100 -7.84 3.02 41.66
C GLY A 100 -9.35 2.97 41.39
N GLU A 101 -9.97 4.06 40.97
CA GLU A 101 -11.42 4.15 40.69
C GLU A 101 -11.71 4.44 39.22
N THR A 102 -10.98 5.36 38.61
CA THR A 102 -11.19 5.74 37.21
C THR A 102 -10.72 4.63 36.28
N GLN A 103 -11.61 4.17 35.41
CA GLN A 103 -11.29 3.24 34.33
C GLN A 103 -11.43 3.95 32.99
N ALA A 104 -10.42 3.81 32.13
CA ALA A 104 -10.41 4.34 30.79
C ALA A 104 -9.70 3.40 29.84
N GLN A 105 -9.97 3.54 28.55
CA GLN A 105 -9.29 2.80 27.48
C GLN A 105 -8.77 3.80 26.47
N ASP A 106 -7.47 3.84 26.26
CA ASP A 106 -6.78 4.73 25.34
C ASP A 106 -7.34 4.67 23.92
N MET A 107 -7.67 3.48 23.44
CA MET A 107 -8.22 3.28 22.09
C MET A 107 -9.65 3.81 21.92
N ILE A 108 -10.44 3.94 23.00
CA ILE A 108 -11.76 4.59 22.94
C ILE A 108 -11.57 6.09 22.72
N GLU A 109 -10.68 6.70 23.49
CA GLU A 109 -10.36 8.13 23.36
C GLU A 109 -9.75 8.43 21.98
N LEU A 110 -8.86 7.55 21.50
CA LEU A 110 -8.32 7.64 20.15
C LEU A 110 -9.42 7.51 19.08
N GLY A 111 -10.40 6.65 19.28
CA GLY A 111 -11.55 6.49 18.39
C GLY A 111 -12.36 7.80 18.25
N ALA A 112 -12.59 8.51 19.37
CA ALA A 112 -13.23 9.82 19.35
C ALA A 112 -12.36 10.87 18.63
N TYR A 113 -11.05 10.87 18.87
CA TYR A 113 -10.10 11.72 18.15
C TYR A 113 -10.14 11.49 16.65
N VAL A 114 -10.15 10.23 16.21
CA VAL A 114 -10.22 9.82 14.80
C VAL A 114 -11.54 10.25 14.15
N ARG A 115 -12.67 10.13 14.85
CA ARG A 115 -13.97 10.68 14.43
C ARG A 115 -13.85 12.16 14.04
N ASP A 116 -13.21 12.92 14.91
CA ASP A 116 -13.11 14.37 14.71
C ASP A 116 -12.08 14.72 13.61
N ILE A 117 -11.05 13.90 13.40
CA ILE A 117 -10.19 14.00 12.19
C ILE A 117 -11.04 13.83 10.93
N PHE A 118 -11.89 12.81 10.85
CA PHE A 118 -12.78 12.61 9.70
C PHE A 118 -13.68 13.81 9.47
N THR A 119 -14.25 14.36 10.53
CA THR A 119 -15.13 15.54 10.50
C THR A 119 -14.40 16.77 9.97
N LEU A 120 -13.22 17.08 10.50
CA LEU A 120 -12.42 18.23 10.10
C LEU A 120 -11.93 18.16 8.64
N ASN A 121 -11.76 16.94 8.11
CA ASN A 121 -11.24 16.70 6.76
C ASN A 121 -12.30 16.16 5.79
N LYS A 122 -13.58 16.35 6.10
CA LYS A 122 -14.69 15.84 5.30
C LYS A 122 -14.67 16.37 3.86
N GLU A 123 -14.41 17.64 3.66
CA GLU A 123 -14.36 18.27 2.33
C GLU A 123 -13.14 17.83 1.52
N ASN A 124 -11.99 17.73 2.17
CA ASN A 124 -10.73 17.34 1.51
C ASN A 124 -10.68 15.85 1.16
N LYS A 125 -11.43 15.01 1.87
CA LYS A 125 -11.43 13.54 1.75
C LYS A 125 -10.01 12.94 1.71
N ASN A 126 -9.08 13.55 2.46
CA ASN A 126 -7.66 13.23 2.46
C ASN A 126 -7.20 12.37 3.63
N PHE A 127 -8.13 11.73 4.34
CA PHE A 127 -7.84 10.84 5.44
C PHE A 127 -8.65 9.55 5.32
N ARG A 128 -7.98 8.39 5.51
CA ARG A 128 -8.59 7.06 5.57
C ARG A 128 -7.98 6.22 6.68
N ILE A 129 -8.76 5.29 7.21
CA ILE A 129 -8.24 4.21 8.05
C ILE A 129 -8.37 2.87 7.30
N PHE A 130 -7.46 1.97 7.61
CA PHE A 130 -7.38 0.65 7.01
C PHE A 130 -7.28 -0.38 8.14
N GLY A 131 -8.07 -1.44 8.07
CA GLY A 131 -8.09 -2.49 9.07
C GLY A 131 -8.64 -3.80 8.50
N PRO A 132 -8.17 -4.95 8.99
CA PRO A 132 -8.58 -6.26 8.50
C PRO A 132 -9.87 -6.75 9.20
N ASP A 133 -10.98 -6.00 9.07
CA ASP A 133 -12.25 -6.24 9.75
C ASP A 133 -12.15 -6.13 11.29
N GLU A 134 -11.31 -5.24 11.76
CA GLU A 134 -10.99 -5.13 13.20
C GLU A 134 -11.24 -3.72 13.79
N SER A 135 -11.85 -2.79 13.05
CA SER A 135 -12.04 -1.41 13.55
C SER A 135 -12.90 -1.36 14.80
N MET A 136 -13.92 -2.20 14.89
CA MET A 136 -14.80 -2.27 16.07
C MET A 136 -14.05 -2.86 17.28
N SER A 137 -13.35 -3.96 17.11
CA SER A 137 -12.59 -4.62 18.17
C SER A 137 -11.36 -3.82 18.59
N ASN A 138 -10.77 -3.03 17.69
CA ASN A 138 -9.73 -2.04 17.98
C ASN A 138 -10.28 -0.76 18.65
N ARG A 139 -11.55 -0.72 19.02
CA ARG A 139 -12.22 0.42 19.70
C ARG A 139 -12.29 1.70 18.87
N LEU A 140 -12.19 1.62 17.54
CA LEU A 140 -12.33 2.76 16.63
C LEU A 140 -13.78 3.03 16.22
N TYR A 141 -14.76 2.48 16.93
CA TYR A 141 -16.18 2.53 16.58
C TYR A 141 -16.75 3.95 16.50
N HIS A 142 -16.19 4.92 17.23
CA HIS A 142 -16.58 6.32 17.12
C HIS A 142 -16.41 6.90 15.71
N ALA A 143 -15.48 6.36 14.92
CA ALA A 143 -15.30 6.77 13.54
C ALA A 143 -16.57 6.54 12.69
N PHE A 144 -17.33 5.49 12.99
CA PHE A 144 -18.58 5.15 12.29
C PHE A 144 -19.76 6.10 12.61
N GLU A 145 -19.62 6.97 13.58
CA GLU A 145 -20.62 8.03 13.85
C GLU A 145 -20.68 9.06 12.72
N VAL A 146 -19.58 9.22 11.96
CA VAL A 146 -19.43 10.28 10.93
C VAL A 146 -18.95 9.76 9.59
N GLU A 147 -18.56 8.49 9.49
CA GLU A 147 -17.99 7.91 8.29
C GLU A 147 -18.43 6.45 8.10
N ASN A 148 -18.29 5.92 6.89
CA ASN A 148 -18.75 4.59 6.52
C ASN A 148 -17.61 3.74 5.92
N ARG A 149 -17.85 2.43 5.85
CA ARG A 149 -17.06 1.51 5.02
C ARG A 149 -17.39 1.72 3.54
N PRO A 150 -16.41 1.66 2.63
CA PRO A 150 -16.68 1.66 1.20
C PRO A 150 -17.35 0.33 0.80
N TRP A 151 -18.46 0.44 0.07
CA TRP A 151 -19.19 -0.72 -0.40
C TRP A 151 -19.76 -0.46 -1.79
N ASN A 152 -19.50 -1.33 -2.74
CA ASN A 152 -19.92 -1.20 -4.13
C ASN A 152 -20.78 -2.38 -4.64
N ALA A 153 -21.17 -3.27 -3.73
CA ALA A 153 -22.13 -4.33 -4.00
C ALA A 153 -23.54 -3.94 -3.52
N ASN A 154 -24.48 -4.88 -3.50
CA ASN A 154 -25.82 -4.63 -3.01
C ASN A 154 -25.78 -4.25 -1.52
N MET A 155 -26.54 -3.23 -1.15
CA MET A 155 -26.81 -2.83 0.22
C MET A 155 -28.21 -3.28 0.60
N TYR A 156 -28.38 -3.84 1.77
CA TYR A 156 -29.64 -4.32 2.30
C TYR A 156 -30.13 -3.40 3.42
N SER A 157 -31.41 -3.51 3.79
CA SER A 157 -32.02 -2.61 4.78
C SER A 157 -31.49 -2.79 6.20
N ASP A 158 -30.82 -3.87 6.47
CA ASP A 158 -30.19 -4.25 7.73
C ASP A 158 -28.66 -4.07 7.73
N ASP A 159 -28.09 -3.54 6.65
CA ASP A 159 -26.69 -3.15 6.58
C ASP A 159 -26.45 -1.82 7.31
N ASP A 160 -25.39 -1.76 8.10
CA ASP A 160 -24.98 -0.57 8.83
C ASP A 160 -23.64 -0.03 8.31
N ASN A 161 -23.53 1.29 8.29
CA ASN A 161 -22.27 2.01 8.02
C ASN A 161 -21.61 1.67 6.68
N LEU A 162 -22.42 1.49 5.63
CA LEU A 162 -21.94 1.27 4.27
C LEU A 162 -22.23 2.47 3.36
N ALA A 163 -21.28 2.83 2.49
CA ALA A 163 -21.45 3.84 1.44
C ALA A 163 -20.47 3.59 0.29
N LEU A 164 -20.80 4.06 -0.92
CA LEU A 164 -19.90 3.92 -2.08
C LEU A 164 -18.57 4.64 -1.89
N ASP A 165 -18.56 5.74 -1.17
CA ASP A 165 -17.40 6.62 -0.97
C ASP A 165 -16.86 6.60 0.46
N GLY A 166 -17.20 5.60 1.24
CA GLY A 166 -16.72 5.43 2.60
C GLY A 166 -15.19 5.46 2.71
N ARG A 167 -14.69 5.92 3.85
CA ARG A 167 -13.26 6.10 4.09
C ARG A 167 -12.69 5.20 5.18
N ILE A 168 -13.50 4.30 5.74
CA ILE A 168 -13.07 3.25 6.67
C ILE A 168 -12.90 1.95 5.88
N MET A 169 -11.67 1.66 5.45
CA MET A 169 -11.33 0.47 4.67
C MET A 169 -11.19 -0.74 5.59
N ASP A 170 -12.31 -1.22 6.09
CA ASP A 170 -12.42 -2.25 7.12
C ASP A 170 -13.28 -3.40 6.61
N GLY A 171 -12.70 -4.37 5.99
CA GLY A 171 -13.53 -5.36 5.35
C GLY A 171 -12.91 -6.74 5.10
N MET A 172 -11.62 -6.87 4.97
CA MET A 172 -11.01 -8.14 4.60
C MET A 172 -9.96 -8.55 5.63
N LEU A 173 -10.01 -9.77 6.12
CA LEU A 173 -8.99 -10.35 7.00
C LEU A 173 -7.69 -10.61 6.24
N SER A 174 -7.05 -9.53 5.83
CA SER A 174 -5.77 -9.55 5.13
C SER A 174 -4.98 -8.29 5.45
N GLU A 175 -4.05 -8.41 6.36
CA GLU A 175 -3.12 -7.34 6.75
C GLU A 175 -2.30 -6.86 5.56
N HIS A 176 -1.86 -7.78 4.69
CA HIS A 176 -1.13 -7.45 3.47
C HIS A 176 -1.92 -6.54 2.53
N MET A 177 -3.22 -6.85 2.34
CA MET A 177 -4.09 -6.03 1.50
C MET A 177 -4.32 -4.66 2.12
N CYS A 178 -4.58 -4.60 3.43
CA CYS A 178 -4.81 -3.35 4.15
C CYS A 178 -3.58 -2.43 4.09
N GLU A 179 -2.39 -2.99 4.30
CA GLU A 179 -1.15 -2.22 4.17
C GLU A 179 -0.90 -1.77 2.74
N ALA A 180 -1.09 -2.63 1.74
CA ALA A 180 -0.93 -2.26 0.34
C ALA A 180 -1.87 -1.11 -0.06
N TRP A 181 -3.10 -1.11 0.43
CA TRP A 181 -4.06 -0.02 0.22
C TRP A 181 -3.59 1.27 0.91
N LEU A 182 -3.12 1.18 2.15
CA LEU A 182 -2.58 2.35 2.85
C LEU A 182 -1.37 2.92 2.10
N GLU A 183 -0.39 2.10 1.75
CA GLU A 183 0.78 2.54 1.00
C GLU A 183 0.38 3.25 -0.31
N ALA A 184 -0.50 2.63 -1.10
CA ALA A 184 -1.00 3.22 -2.34
C ALA A 184 -1.71 4.56 -2.10
N TYR A 185 -2.47 4.68 -1.02
CA TYR A 185 -3.17 5.90 -0.65
C TYR A 185 -2.21 7.02 -0.26
N LEU A 186 -1.17 6.69 0.54
CA LEU A 186 -0.13 7.63 0.94
C LEU A 186 0.68 8.15 -0.26
N LEU A 187 0.95 7.29 -1.25
CA LEU A 187 1.66 7.68 -2.47
C LEU A 187 0.97 8.80 -3.25
N THR A 188 -0.32 8.97 -3.07
CA THR A 188 -1.08 10.07 -3.67
C THR A 188 -0.88 11.41 -2.94
N GLY A 189 -0.31 11.41 -1.74
CA GLY A 189 -0.16 12.56 -0.86
C GLY A 189 -1.27 12.72 0.17
N ARG A 190 -2.13 11.70 0.34
CA ARG A 190 -3.19 11.69 1.36
C ARG A 190 -2.69 11.00 2.63
N HIS A 191 -3.47 11.05 3.71
CA HIS A 191 -3.09 10.60 5.04
C HIS A 191 -3.93 9.41 5.49
N GLY A 192 -3.34 8.56 6.33
CA GLY A 192 -4.04 7.43 6.90
C GLY A 192 -3.20 6.65 7.89
N PHE A 193 -3.80 5.63 8.44
CA PHE A 193 -3.10 4.62 9.23
C PHE A 193 -3.70 3.24 9.01
N PHE A 194 -2.93 2.23 9.35
CA PHE A 194 -3.35 0.84 9.43
C PHE A 194 -3.51 0.45 10.89
N ALA A 195 -4.70 -0.01 11.28
CA ALA A 195 -4.99 -0.52 12.61
C ALA A 195 -5.02 -2.04 12.58
N SER A 196 -4.27 -2.67 13.48
CA SER A 196 -4.21 -4.12 13.62
C SER A 196 -3.87 -4.50 15.06
N TYR A 197 -4.09 -5.76 15.41
CA TYR A 197 -3.53 -6.32 16.64
C TYR A 197 -2.01 -6.47 16.51
N GLU A 198 -1.30 -6.21 17.60
CA GLU A 198 0.14 -6.47 17.68
C GLU A 198 0.52 -7.89 17.23
N ALA A 199 -0.33 -8.88 17.55
CA ALA A 199 -0.12 -10.28 17.19
C ALA A 199 0.14 -10.49 15.71
N PHE A 200 -0.49 -9.72 14.85
CA PHE A 200 -0.50 -9.96 13.42
C PHE A 200 0.37 -9.00 12.61
N ILE A 201 0.86 -7.92 13.19
CA ILE A 201 1.62 -6.90 12.44
C ILE A 201 2.88 -7.45 11.77
N ARG A 202 3.49 -8.49 12.33
CA ARG A 202 4.70 -9.10 11.75
C ARG A 202 4.49 -9.70 10.36
N VAL A 203 3.26 -10.02 9.98
CA VAL A 203 2.98 -10.54 8.62
C VAL A 203 3.24 -9.49 7.54
N VAL A 204 3.25 -8.20 7.89
CA VAL A 204 3.51 -7.08 6.96
C VAL A 204 4.88 -6.41 7.15
N ASP A 205 5.74 -6.94 8.00
CA ASP A 205 7.07 -6.39 8.29
C ASP A 205 7.91 -6.16 7.02
N SER A 206 7.90 -7.13 6.11
CA SER A 206 8.63 -7.00 4.84
C SER A 206 8.06 -5.90 3.93
N MET A 207 6.76 -5.64 3.98
CA MET A 207 6.11 -4.58 3.22
C MET A 207 6.53 -3.21 3.78
N ALA A 208 6.47 -3.02 5.09
CA ALA A 208 6.95 -1.81 5.75
C ALA A 208 8.43 -1.53 5.41
N ALA A 209 9.28 -2.56 5.41
CA ALA A 209 10.68 -2.44 5.02
C ALA A 209 10.86 -2.06 3.54
N GLN A 210 10.04 -2.59 2.65
CA GLN A 210 10.04 -2.21 1.22
C GLN A 210 9.56 -0.78 1.03
N HIS A 211 8.51 -0.36 1.74
CA HIS A 211 8.02 1.02 1.71
C HIS A 211 9.11 2.01 2.14
N ALA A 212 9.84 1.72 3.22
CA ALA A 212 10.95 2.55 3.69
C ALA A 212 12.07 2.67 2.65
N LYS A 213 12.44 1.58 1.97
CA LYS A 213 13.40 1.60 0.86
C LYS A 213 12.89 2.44 -0.31
N TRP A 214 11.63 2.27 -0.66
CA TRP A 214 11.00 3.04 -1.73
C TRP A 214 11.02 4.54 -1.41
N LEU A 215 10.67 4.95 -0.20
CA LEU A 215 10.73 6.35 0.25
C LEU A 215 12.14 6.92 0.11
N LYS A 216 13.16 6.16 0.53
CA LYS A 216 14.56 6.58 0.43
C LYS A 216 14.96 6.87 -1.03
N VAL A 217 14.56 6.01 -1.96
CA VAL A 217 14.88 6.17 -3.38
C VAL A 217 14.09 7.32 -4.01
N THR A 218 12.80 7.42 -3.70
CA THR A 218 11.94 8.45 -4.30
C THR A 218 12.26 9.86 -3.83
N ASN A 219 12.83 10.03 -2.64
CA ASN A 219 13.33 11.32 -2.17
C ASN A 219 14.45 11.92 -3.04
N GLN A 220 15.05 11.13 -3.92
CA GLN A 220 16.04 11.59 -4.89
C GLN A 220 15.41 12.15 -6.18
N LEU A 221 14.11 11.98 -6.36
CA LEU A 221 13.39 12.42 -7.55
C LEU A 221 12.88 13.85 -7.37
N SER A 222 13.48 14.79 -8.12
CA SER A 222 13.21 16.23 -8.00
C SER A 222 11.76 16.64 -8.31
N TRP A 223 11.04 15.85 -9.09
CA TRP A 223 9.64 16.13 -9.46
C TRP A 223 8.62 15.60 -8.45
N ARG A 224 9.06 14.78 -7.50
CA ARG A 224 8.16 14.15 -6.54
C ARG A 224 7.96 15.03 -5.32
N GLN A 225 6.72 15.16 -4.88
CA GLN A 225 6.40 15.87 -3.63
C GLN A 225 6.58 14.95 -2.42
N PRO A 226 6.84 15.51 -1.22
CA PRO A 226 6.76 14.74 0.01
C PRO A 226 5.40 14.07 0.15
N ILE A 227 5.37 12.91 0.78
CA ILE A 227 4.14 12.18 1.10
C ILE A 227 4.00 11.99 2.61
N ALA A 228 2.78 11.65 3.05
CA ALA A 228 2.50 11.36 4.44
C ALA A 228 3.25 10.11 4.93
N SER A 229 3.50 10.06 6.24
CA SER A 229 4.13 8.91 6.89
C SER A 229 3.27 7.65 6.81
N LEU A 230 3.89 6.50 6.74
CA LEU A 230 3.26 5.21 7.00
C LEU A 230 3.06 5.06 8.51
N ASN A 231 1.81 5.02 8.95
CA ASN A 231 1.46 4.96 10.37
C ASN A 231 0.72 3.67 10.69
N PHE A 232 1.11 3.05 11.79
CA PHE A 232 0.45 1.88 12.36
C PHE A 232 -0.16 2.26 13.72
N ILE A 233 -1.37 1.76 13.98
CA ILE A 233 -1.99 1.74 15.30
C ILE A 233 -2.09 0.27 15.71
N LEU A 234 -1.27 -0.09 16.69
CA LEU A 234 -1.19 -1.47 17.16
C LEU A 234 -1.92 -1.56 18.48
N THR A 235 -2.86 -2.50 18.56
CA THR A 235 -3.64 -2.73 19.76
C THR A 235 -3.29 -4.07 20.36
N SER A 236 -3.28 -4.15 21.69
CA SER A 236 -3.14 -5.38 22.42
C SER A 236 -3.96 -5.34 23.71
N ASN A 237 -4.54 -6.46 24.07
CA ASN A 237 -5.01 -6.68 25.42
C ASN A 237 -3.85 -7.28 26.20
N VAL A 238 -3.09 -6.46 26.88
CA VAL A 238 -1.77 -6.72 27.47
C VAL A 238 -1.57 -8.15 28.00
N TRP A 239 -2.57 -8.70 28.66
CA TRP A 239 -2.52 -10.04 29.24
C TRP A 239 -3.22 -11.11 28.39
N GLN A 240 -3.74 -10.73 27.22
CA GLN A 240 -4.47 -11.59 26.30
C GLN A 240 -3.94 -11.50 24.87
N GLN A 241 -2.65 -11.27 24.76
CA GLN A 241 -1.98 -11.19 23.45
C GLN A 241 -1.87 -12.53 22.75
N ASP A 242 -2.05 -13.60 23.47
CA ASP A 242 -2.16 -14.96 22.92
C ASP A 242 -3.53 -15.20 22.28
N HIS A 243 -4.03 -14.19 21.62
CA HIS A 243 -5.27 -14.24 20.87
C HIS A 243 -5.12 -15.22 19.70
N ASN A 244 -6.06 -16.15 19.56
CA ASN A 244 -6.02 -17.21 18.54
C ASN A 244 -4.77 -18.11 18.57
N GLY A 245 -4.12 -18.24 19.74
CA GLY A 245 -2.96 -19.11 19.90
C GLY A 245 -1.63 -18.51 19.40
N PHE A 246 -1.58 -17.21 19.16
CA PHE A 246 -0.34 -16.49 18.83
C PHE A 246 0.21 -15.76 20.06
N THR A 247 1.52 -15.88 20.27
CA THR A 247 2.28 -15.09 21.25
C THR A 247 3.08 -14.00 20.57
N HIS A 248 3.25 -12.92 21.27
CA HIS A 248 3.90 -11.70 20.74
C HIS A 248 5.32 -11.53 21.23
#